data_9fababf319b4db12bcef9c82caa4adcc
#
_entry.id   9fababf319b4db12bcef9c82caa4adcc
#
_cell.length_a   1.000
_cell.length_b   1.000
_cell.length_c   1.000
_cell.angle_alpha   90.00
_cell.angle_beta   90.00
_cell.angle_gamma   90.00
#
_symmetry.space_group_name_H-M   'P 1'
#
loop_
_entity.id
_entity.type
_entity.pdbx_description
1 polymer ?
#
loop_
_entity_poly.entity_id
_entity_poly.type
_entity_poly.pdbx_seq_one_letter_code
_entity_poly.pdbx_strand_id
1 'polypeptide(L)'
;VARMLKSHLEVLGYQTHLTRESDQTVSLKERTELANRVSADLFISLHANASNKEEAMGIETYYLALGSDETSKMVALRENEGMEQNIQELESLISTILKGSKTQESQQLAEMVQQQLIEKTMAKNRGVKHAPFVVLTGTKVPAILVEIGFISNSVEAIKLNETSYQNQIAEAIAVGIHQYAKRVLSSKN
;
A
#
# COMPACT_ATOMS: atom_id res chain seq x y z
N VAL A 1 4.20 11.85 -4.48
CA VAL A 1 3.60 11.37 -3.22
C VAL A 1 4.65 10.76 -2.30
N ALA A 2 5.43 9.71 -2.71
CA ALA A 2 6.36 9.00 -1.81
C ALA A 2 7.39 9.90 -1.11
N ARG A 3 8.01 10.84 -1.83
CA ARG A 3 8.95 11.81 -1.23
C ARG A 3 8.27 12.74 -0.24
N MET A 4 7.04 13.18 -0.52
CA MET A 4 6.26 14.01 0.40
C MET A 4 5.89 13.23 1.66
N LEU A 5 5.47 11.94 1.51
CA LEU A 5 5.20 11.05 2.63
C LEU A 5 6.44 10.89 3.52
N LYS A 6 7.62 10.67 2.91
CA LYS A 6 8.89 10.62 3.65
C LYS A 6 9.07 11.88 4.49
N SER A 7 8.92 13.08 3.91
CA SER A 7 9.07 14.35 4.63
C SER A 7 8.07 14.48 5.79
N HIS A 8 6.80 14.12 5.59
CA HIS A 8 5.81 14.15 6.67
C HIS A 8 6.14 13.19 7.82
N LEU A 9 6.61 11.98 7.48
CA LEU A 9 7.00 10.99 8.49
C LEU A 9 8.25 11.41 9.26
N GLU A 10 9.24 12.00 8.60
CA GLU A 10 10.45 12.53 9.24
C GLU A 10 10.14 13.67 10.23
N VAL A 11 9.19 14.55 9.89
CA VAL A 11 8.68 15.58 10.82
C VAL A 11 8.02 14.97 12.06
N LEU A 12 7.38 13.79 11.91
CA LEU A 12 6.79 13.04 13.03
C LEU A 12 7.82 12.21 13.81
N GLY A 13 9.10 12.26 13.44
CA GLY A 13 10.21 11.56 14.10
C GLY A 13 10.46 10.14 13.62
N TYR A 14 9.88 9.72 12.47
CA TYR A 14 10.11 8.39 11.90
C TYR A 14 11.28 8.41 10.93
N GLN A 15 12.15 7.40 11.03
CA GLN A 15 13.15 7.14 9.99
C GLN A 15 12.48 6.50 8.77
N THR A 16 12.69 7.08 7.58
CA THR A 16 12.01 6.63 6.35
C THR A 16 13.00 6.32 5.24
N HIS A 17 12.87 5.13 4.66
CA HIS A 17 13.66 4.64 3.53
C HIS A 17 12.77 4.52 2.29
N LEU A 18 13.18 5.11 1.17
CA LEU A 18 12.54 4.90 -0.12
C LEU A 18 13.19 3.72 -0.84
N THR A 19 12.40 2.86 -1.46
CA THR A 19 12.92 1.73 -2.26
C THR A 19 13.59 2.19 -3.55
N ARG A 20 13.26 3.41 -4.02
CA ARG A 20 13.91 4.10 -5.14
C ARG A 20 13.78 5.61 -4.97
N GLU A 21 14.78 6.36 -5.39
CA GLU A 21 14.80 7.82 -5.32
C GLU A 21 14.68 8.50 -6.68
N SER A 22 14.75 7.73 -7.76
CA SER A 22 14.61 8.20 -9.14
C SER A 22 13.72 7.26 -9.94
N ASP A 23 13.47 7.58 -11.21
CA ASP A 23 12.74 6.71 -12.14
C ASP A 23 13.66 5.58 -12.63
N GLN A 24 13.79 4.59 -11.77
CA GLN A 24 14.55 3.36 -12.01
C GLN A 24 13.71 2.14 -11.67
N THR A 25 13.91 1.07 -12.39
CA THR A 25 13.26 -0.20 -12.09
C THR A 25 13.91 -0.84 -10.87
N VAL A 26 13.10 -1.18 -9.87
CA VAL A 26 13.49 -1.97 -8.70
C VAL A 26 12.49 -3.11 -8.61
N SER A 27 12.96 -4.35 -8.65
CA SER A 27 12.09 -5.53 -8.59
C SER A 27 11.28 -5.59 -7.30
N LEU A 28 10.13 -6.27 -7.33
CA LEU A 28 9.27 -6.42 -6.15
C LEU A 28 10.03 -7.07 -4.99
N LYS A 29 10.89 -8.04 -5.29
CA LYS A 29 11.74 -8.73 -4.32
C LYS A 29 12.75 -7.77 -3.66
N GLU A 30 13.46 -6.98 -4.44
CA GLU A 30 14.45 -6.01 -3.91
C GLU A 30 13.80 -4.99 -2.97
N ARG A 31 12.53 -4.59 -3.23
CA ARG A 31 11.79 -3.67 -2.35
C ARG A 31 11.57 -4.27 -0.97
N THR A 32 11.14 -5.53 -0.90
CA THR A 32 10.91 -6.23 0.37
C THR A 32 12.21 -6.60 1.08
N GLU A 33 13.25 -6.96 0.33
CA GLU A 33 14.59 -7.21 0.87
C GLU A 33 15.19 -5.95 1.50
N LEU A 34 14.96 -4.77 0.91
CA LEU A 34 15.39 -3.50 1.54
C LEU A 34 14.70 -3.32 2.89
N ALA A 35 13.37 -3.45 2.96
CA ALA A 35 12.64 -3.32 4.21
C ALA A 35 13.16 -4.27 5.30
N ASN A 36 13.41 -5.53 4.94
CA ASN A 36 13.96 -6.52 5.87
C ASN A 36 15.40 -6.19 6.30
N ARG A 37 16.24 -5.72 5.35
CA ARG A 37 17.66 -5.38 5.62
C ARG A 37 17.81 -4.18 6.55
N VAL A 38 16.96 -3.17 6.41
CA VAL A 38 16.97 -2.00 7.31
C VAL A 38 16.19 -2.24 8.59
N SER A 39 15.65 -3.46 8.80
CA SER A 39 14.81 -3.79 9.94
C SER A 39 13.64 -2.81 10.12
N ALA A 40 12.97 -2.49 9.01
CA ALA A 40 11.82 -1.59 9.04
C ALA A 40 10.71 -2.13 9.96
N ASP A 41 9.96 -1.24 10.60
CA ASP A 41 8.79 -1.59 11.42
C ASP A 41 7.51 -1.73 10.58
N LEU A 42 7.45 -1.04 9.42
CA LEU A 42 6.32 -1.04 8.49
C LEU A 42 6.81 -1.00 7.04
N PHE A 43 6.00 -1.54 6.13
CA PHE A 43 6.22 -1.43 4.69
C PHE A 43 4.98 -0.88 3.99
N ILE A 44 5.16 0.19 3.21
CA ILE A 44 4.07 0.84 2.48
C ILE A 44 4.40 0.85 1.00
N SER A 45 3.59 0.19 0.18
CA SER A 45 3.66 0.24 -1.29
C SER A 45 2.65 1.26 -1.81
N LEU A 46 3.08 2.21 -2.65
CA LEU A 46 2.23 3.26 -3.21
C LEU A 46 2.07 3.05 -4.71
N HIS A 47 0.83 2.96 -5.16
CA HIS A 47 0.45 2.74 -6.54
C HIS A 47 -0.64 3.72 -6.99
N ALA A 48 -0.74 3.96 -8.29
CA ALA A 48 -1.86 4.62 -8.93
C ALA A 48 -2.52 3.61 -9.85
N ASN A 49 -3.74 3.23 -9.53
CA ASN A 49 -4.48 2.17 -10.19
C ASN A 49 -4.83 2.50 -11.65
N ALA A 50 -5.14 1.50 -12.43
CA ALA A 50 -5.71 1.63 -13.75
C ALA A 50 -6.85 0.64 -13.94
N SER A 51 -7.80 0.95 -14.83
CA SER A 51 -8.93 0.09 -15.15
C SER A 51 -9.33 0.27 -16.61
N ASN A 52 -9.86 -0.80 -17.23
CA ASN A 52 -10.48 -0.70 -18.55
C ASN A 52 -11.85 0.00 -18.50
N LYS A 53 -12.39 0.25 -17.29
CA LYS A 53 -13.62 1.02 -17.05
C LYS A 53 -13.23 2.46 -16.74
N GLU A 54 -13.49 3.38 -17.66
CA GLU A 54 -13.11 4.79 -17.53
C GLU A 54 -13.75 5.47 -16.31
N GLU A 55 -14.93 4.99 -15.87
CA GLU A 55 -15.64 5.48 -14.68
C GLU A 55 -15.03 4.98 -13.35
N ALA A 56 -14.07 4.05 -13.39
CA ALA A 56 -13.42 3.56 -12.18
C ALA A 56 -12.65 4.68 -11.51
N MET A 57 -12.94 4.93 -10.23
CA MET A 57 -12.33 6.00 -9.44
C MET A 57 -12.35 5.68 -7.95
N GLY A 58 -11.50 6.38 -7.20
CA GLY A 58 -11.45 6.32 -5.75
C GLY A 58 -10.17 5.67 -5.21
N ILE A 59 -10.05 5.68 -3.89
CA ILE A 59 -8.90 5.20 -3.14
C ILE A 59 -9.23 3.85 -2.48
N GLU A 60 -8.31 2.91 -2.55
CA GLU A 60 -8.41 1.61 -1.89
C GLU A 60 -7.07 1.19 -1.27
N THR A 61 -7.12 0.51 -0.13
CA THR A 61 -5.91 0.03 0.55
C THR A 61 -5.98 -1.48 0.69
N TYR A 62 -4.86 -2.13 0.38
CA TYR A 62 -4.76 -3.59 0.38
C TYR A 62 -3.78 -4.09 1.44
N TYR A 63 -4.08 -5.25 1.99
CA TYR A 63 -3.15 -6.05 2.76
C TYR A 63 -3.08 -7.48 2.21
N LEU A 64 -2.07 -8.24 2.61
CA LEU A 64 -1.87 -9.61 2.14
C LEU A 64 -2.78 -10.58 2.89
N ALA A 65 -3.72 -11.25 2.18
CA ALA A 65 -4.47 -12.40 2.67
C ALA A 65 -5.01 -13.24 1.49
N LEU A 66 -5.54 -14.42 1.81
CA LEU A 66 -6.20 -15.32 0.86
C LEU A 66 -7.71 -15.04 0.76
N GLY A 67 -8.34 -15.56 -0.30
CA GLY A 67 -9.79 -15.49 -0.48
C GLY A 67 -10.28 -14.15 -1.02
N SER A 68 -9.47 -13.47 -1.81
CA SER A 68 -9.79 -12.20 -2.46
C SER A 68 -10.97 -12.32 -3.44
N ASP A 69 -11.76 -11.25 -3.57
CA ASP A 69 -12.72 -11.12 -4.65
C ASP A 69 -12.04 -10.98 -6.02
N GLU A 70 -12.78 -11.24 -7.10
CA GLU A 70 -12.24 -11.22 -8.47
C GLU A 70 -11.65 -9.86 -8.86
N THR A 71 -12.25 -8.76 -8.40
CA THR A 71 -11.73 -7.41 -8.70
C THR A 71 -10.37 -7.20 -8.05
N SER A 72 -10.22 -7.58 -6.79
CA SER A 72 -8.96 -7.48 -6.04
C SER A 72 -7.88 -8.39 -6.62
N LYS A 73 -8.24 -9.60 -7.08
CA LYS A 73 -7.32 -10.48 -7.80
C LYS A 73 -6.81 -9.86 -9.10
N MET A 74 -7.68 -9.20 -9.87
CA MET A 74 -7.28 -8.53 -11.10
C MET A 74 -6.32 -7.37 -10.87
N VAL A 75 -6.48 -6.61 -9.78
CA VAL A 75 -5.51 -5.58 -9.38
C VAL A 75 -4.17 -6.22 -9.02
N ALA A 76 -4.17 -7.26 -8.19
CA ALA A 76 -2.94 -7.96 -7.81
C ALA A 76 -2.22 -8.58 -9.02
N LEU A 77 -2.96 -9.16 -9.98
CA LEU A 77 -2.36 -9.66 -11.22
C LEU A 77 -1.60 -8.59 -11.98
N ARG A 78 -2.17 -7.40 -12.10
CA ARG A 78 -1.53 -6.29 -12.79
C ARG A 78 -0.27 -5.83 -12.09
N GLU A 79 -0.33 -5.67 -10.77
CA GLU A 79 0.82 -5.22 -9.98
C GLU A 79 1.91 -6.29 -9.84
N ASN A 80 1.56 -7.55 -10.05
CA ASN A 80 2.49 -8.68 -10.08
C ASN A 80 3.09 -8.92 -11.49
N GLU A 81 2.88 -8.02 -12.47
CA GLU A 81 3.38 -8.15 -13.84
C GLU A 81 4.89 -8.46 -13.87
N GLY A 82 5.26 -9.41 -14.71
CA GLY A 82 6.63 -9.94 -14.81
C GLY A 82 6.87 -11.19 -13.95
N MET A 83 5.88 -11.66 -13.21
CA MET A 83 5.89 -12.98 -12.59
C MET A 83 4.95 -13.90 -13.37
N GLU A 84 5.49 -14.86 -14.09
CA GLU A 84 4.75 -15.88 -14.88
C GLU A 84 3.94 -16.85 -14.00
N GLN A 85 3.71 -16.53 -12.73
CA GLN A 85 3.05 -17.40 -11.79
C GLN A 85 1.53 -17.27 -11.89
N ASN A 86 0.87 -18.40 -12.08
CA ASN A 86 -0.58 -18.52 -11.96
C ASN A 86 -1.03 -18.10 -10.55
N ILE A 87 -2.15 -17.36 -10.43
CA ILE A 87 -2.72 -16.94 -9.14
C ILE A 87 -2.85 -18.12 -8.16
N GLN A 88 -3.24 -19.30 -8.63
CA GLN A 88 -3.40 -20.50 -7.79
C GLN A 88 -2.07 -20.95 -7.18
N GLU A 89 -0.98 -20.91 -7.94
CA GLU A 89 0.36 -21.20 -7.42
C GLU A 89 0.81 -20.14 -6.41
N LEU A 90 0.51 -18.86 -6.69
CA LEU A 90 0.79 -17.77 -5.78
C LEU A 90 -0.02 -17.87 -4.49
N GLU A 91 -1.33 -18.19 -4.55
CA GLU A 91 -2.16 -18.43 -3.36
C GLU A 91 -1.66 -19.62 -2.54
N SER A 92 -1.15 -20.68 -3.20
CA SER A 92 -0.54 -21.83 -2.53
C SER A 92 0.74 -21.43 -1.78
N LEU A 93 1.62 -20.66 -2.42
CA LEU A 93 2.85 -20.13 -1.79
C LEU A 93 2.50 -19.20 -0.62
N ILE A 94 1.55 -18.31 -0.81
CA ILE A 94 1.08 -17.36 0.22
C ILE A 94 0.49 -18.12 1.41
N SER A 95 -0.24 -19.21 1.21
CA SER A 95 -0.79 -20.02 2.31
C SER A 95 0.29 -20.55 3.27
N THR A 96 1.46 -20.83 2.74
CA THR A 96 2.63 -21.28 3.52
C THR A 96 3.29 -20.11 4.26
N ILE A 97 3.34 -18.94 3.62
CA ILE A 97 3.96 -17.72 4.16
C ILE A 97 3.08 -17.07 5.24
N LEU A 98 1.75 -17.13 5.09
CA LEU A 98 0.79 -16.51 6.02
C LEU A 98 0.85 -17.07 7.44
N LYS A 99 1.36 -18.29 7.65
CA LYS A 99 1.55 -18.87 9.00
C LYS A 99 2.47 -18.06 9.92
N GLY A 100 3.27 -17.13 9.35
CA GLY A 100 4.15 -16.23 10.09
C GLY A 100 3.93 -14.75 9.76
N SER A 101 2.86 -14.41 9.05
CA SER A 101 2.64 -13.06 8.55
C SER A 101 1.97 -12.15 9.58
N LYS A 102 2.15 -10.85 9.39
CA LYS A 102 1.55 -9.77 10.15
C LYS A 102 0.21 -9.34 9.54
N THR A 103 -0.65 -10.31 9.15
CA THR A 103 -1.91 -10.04 8.44
C THR A 103 -2.86 -9.15 9.24
N GLN A 104 -3.07 -9.46 10.52
CA GLN A 104 -3.98 -8.69 11.37
C GLN A 104 -3.45 -7.27 11.62
N GLU A 105 -2.16 -7.13 11.88
CA GLU A 105 -1.50 -5.84 12.05
C GLU A 105 -1.53 -5.04 10.74
N SER A 106 -1.35 -5.69 9.59
CA SER A 106 -1.46 -5.07 8.26
C SER A 106 -2.87 -4.58 7.97
N GLN A 107 -3.90 -5.37 8.33
CA GLN A 107 -5.28 -4.95 8.20
C GLN A 107 -5.58 -3.70 9.04
N GLN A 108 -5.17 -3.67 10.31
CA GLN A 108 -5.36 -2.52 11.18
C GLN A 108 -4.66 -1.26 10.64
N LEU A 109 -3.44 -1.41 10.12
CA LEU A 109 -2.71 -0.33 9.47
C LEU A 109 -3.47 0.17 8.23
N ALA A 110 -3.97 -0.74 7.38
CA ALA A 110 -4.74 -0.42 6.19
C ALA A 110 -6.01 0.36 6.52
N GLU A 111 -6.74 -0.06 7.57
CA GLU A 111 -7.97 0.61 8.02
C GLU A 111 -7.71 2.06 8.47
N MET A 112 -6.66 2.29 9.25
CA MET A 112 -6.29 3.63 9.73
C MET A 112 -5.82 4.53 8.57
N VAL A 113 -5.00 4.01 7.67
CA VAL A 113 -4.52 4.76 6.50
C VAL A 113 -5.68 5.07 5.56
N GLN A 114 -6.56 4.10 5.25
CA GLN A 114 -7.73 4.31 4.40
C GLN A 114 -8.66 5.37 4.97
N GLN A 115 -8.96 5.29 6.26
CA GLN A 115 -9.82 6.28 6.92
C GLN A 115 -9.26 7.70 6.75
N GLN A 116 -7.98 7.92 7.05
CA GLN A 116 -7.36 9.25 6.96
C GLN A 116 -7.30 9.74 5.50
N LEU A 117 -7.06 8.85 4.54
CA LEU A 117 -7.09 9.19 3.13
C LEU A 117 -8.46 9.73 2.71
N ILE A 118 -9.54 9.06 3.10
CA ILE A 118 -10.89 9.48 2.72
C ILE A 118 -11.29 10.77 3.43
N GLU A 119 -11.00 10.92 4.72
CA GLU A 119 -11.28 12.14 5.48
C GLU A 119 -10.57 13.37 4.91
N LYS A 120 -9.30 13.20 4.46
CA LYS A 120 -8.49 14.31 3.97
C LYS A 120 -8.76 14.67 2.51
N THR A 121 -8.93 13.66 1.64
CA THR A 121 -9.03 13.86 0.19
C THR A 121 -10.45 13.98 -0.31
N MET A 122 -11.44 13.56 0.47
CA MET A 122 -12.85 13.42 0.06
C MET A 122 -13.03 12.58 -1.20
N ALA A 123 -12.06 11.72 -1.52
CA ALA A 123 -12.13 10.80 -2.64
C ALA A 123 -13.17 9.70 -2.40
N LYS A 124 -13.64 9.08 -3.47
CA LYS A 124 -14.53 7.93 -3.36
C LYS A 124 -13.86 6.81 -2.56
N ASN A 125 -14.49 6.42 -1.46
CA ASN A 125 -14.00 5.33 -0.63
C ASN A 125 -14.29 3.97 -1.28
N ARG A 126 -13.25 3.23 -1.62
CA ARG A 126 -13.36 1.86 -2.13
C ARG A 126 -13.04 0.81 -1.07
N GLY A 127 -12.67 1.27 0.14
CA GLY A 127 -12.47 0.45 1.31
C GLY A 127 -11.10 -0.21 1.41
N VAL A 128 -10.98 -1.01 2.48
CA VAL A 128 -9.85 -1.89 2.71
C VAL A 128 -10.17 -3.27 2.13
N LYS A 129 -9.23 -3.86 1.43
CA LYS A 129 -9.35 -5.14 0.73
C LYS A 129 -8.11 -5.99 0.98
N HIS A 130 -8.16 -7.21 0.49
CA HIS A 130 -6.98 -8.09 0.52
C HIS A 130 -6.80 -8.78 -0.83
N ALA A 131 -5.54 -9.04 -1.17
CA ALA A 131 -5.19 -9.75 -2.39
C ALA A 131 -3.74 -10.28 -2.33
N PRO A 132 -3.38 -11.23 -3.20
CA PRO A 132 -2.07 -11.87 -3.23
C PRO A 132 -1.01 -11.00 -3.91
N PHE A 133 -0.70 -9.84 -3.34
CA PHE A 133 0.35 -8.96 -3.84
C PHE A 133 1.75 -9.50 -3.51
N VAL A 134 2.53 -9.78 -4.54
CA VAL A 134 3.91 -10.28 -4.40
C VAL A 134 4.78 -9.29 -3.63
N VAL A 135 4.61 -8.00 -3.86
CA VAL A 135 5.34 -6.94 -3.15
C VAL A 135 5.12 -6.94 -1.64
N LEU A 136 4.08 -7.60 -1.14
CA LEU A 136 3.82 -7.73 0.29
C LEU A 136 4.26 -9.06 0.87
N THR A 137 4.53 -10.09 0.04
CA THR A 137 4.82 -11.46 0.50
C THR A 137 6.18 -11.62 1.17
N GLY A 138 7.14 -10.81 0.81
CA GLY A 138 8.53 -10.93 1.32
C GLY A 138 8.80 -10.17 2.62
N THR A 139 7.81 -9.42 3.16
CA THR A 139 8.01 -8.59 4.36
C THR A 139 7.78 -9.39 5.63
N LYS A 140 8.60 -9.10 6.66
CA LYS A 140 8.46 -9.66 8.02
C LYS A 140 7.68 -8.72 8.97
N VAL A 141 7.17 -7.64 8.45
CA VAL A 141 6.53 -6.54 9.19
C VAL A 141 5.13 -6.26 8.63
N PRO A 142 4.27 -5.52 9.35
CA PRO A 142 3.00 -5.08 8.79
C PRO A 142 3.21 -4.32 7.48
N ALA A 143 2.47 -4.73 6.43
CA ALA A 143 2.67 -4.26 5.07
C ALA A 143 1.34 -4.01 4.36
N ILE A 144 1.23 -2.87 3.69
CA ILE A 144 0.06 -2.48 2.92
C ILE A 144 0.44 -1.96 1.53
N LEU A 145 -0.51 -2.06 0.60
CA LEU A 145 -0.44 -1.40 -0.70
C LEU A 145 -1.60 -0.41 -0.81
N VAL A 146 -1.29 0.82 -1.14
CA VAL A 146 -2.27 1.91 -1.28
C VAL A 146 -2.41 2.30 -2.73
N GLU A 147 -3.60 2.15 -3.28
CA GLU A 147 -4.01 2.68 -4.57
C GLU A 147 -4.60 4.09 -4.36
N ILE A 148 -3.83 5.10 -4.73
CA ILE A 148 -4.15 6.51 -4.41
C ILE A 148 -5.15 7.16 -5.37
N GLY A 149 -5.70 6.42 -6.32
CA GLY A 149 -6.64 6.84 -7.36
C GLY A 149 -6.36 6.11 -8.66
N PHE A 150 -7.17 6.37 -9.68
CA PHE A 150 -7.08 5.72 -10.99
C PHE A 150 -6.52 6.67 -12.05
N ILE A 151 -5.35 6.36 -12.59
CA ILE A 151 -4.72 7.15 -13.68
C ILE A 151 -5.49 7.00 -15.00
N SER A 152 -6.28 5.94 -15.16
CA SER A 152 -7.17 5.73 -16.30
C SER A 152 -8.44 6.61 -16.26
N ASN A 153 -8.77 7.19 -15.11
CA ASN A 153 -9.88 8.14 -14.97
C ASN A 153 -9.38 9.56 -15.22
N SER A 154 -9.93 10.25 -16.20
CA SER A 154 -9.46 11.58 -16.62
C SER A 154 -9.52 12.63 -15.50
N VAL A 155 -10.53 12.57 -14.64
CA VAL A 155 -10.68 13.51 -13.50
C VAL A 155 -9.64 13.23 -12.42
N GLU A 156 -9.43 11.95 -12.07
CA GLU A 156 -8.43 11.58 -11.07
C GLU A 156 -7.00 11.77 -11.57
N ALA A 157 -6.74 11.50 -12.86
CA ALA A 157 -5.44 11.75 -13.47
C ALA A 157 -5.02 13.22 -13.35
N ILE A 158 -5.95 14.16 -13.57
CA ILE A 158 -5.70 15.60 -13.36
C ILE A 158 -5.36 15.87 -11.89
N LYS A 159 -6.20 15.42 -10.95
CA LYS A 159 -5.97 15.60 -9.51
C LYS A 159 -4.66 14.99 -9.04
N LEU A 160 -4.35 13.77 -9.47
CA LEU A 160 -3.11 13.08 -9.12
C LEU A 160 -1.86 13.81 -9.62
N ASN A 161 -1.98 14.65 -10.63
CA ASN A 161 -0.90 15.50 -11.13
C ASN A 161 -0.76 16.84 -10.38
N GLU A 162 -1.73 17.19 -9.52
CA GLU A 162 -1.68 18.40 -8.69
C GLU A 162 -0.83 18.18 -7.44
N THR A 163 0.19 19.02 -7.24
CA THR A 163 1.09 18.95 -6.07
C THR A 163 0.32 19.07 -4.74
N SER A 164 -0.71 19.91 -4.70
CA SER A 164 -1.57 20.08 -3.52
C SER A 164 -2.29 18.78 -3.13
N TYR A 165 -2.86 18.09 -4.12
CA TYR A 165 -3.55 16.82 -3.89
C TYR A 165 -2.57 15.69 -3.51
N GLN A 166 -1.40 15.63 -4.16
CA GLN A 166 -0.33 14.70 -3.79
C GLN A 166 0.12 14.90 -2.34
N ASN A 167 0.21 16.17 -1.89
CA ASN A 167 0.56 16.48 -0.51
C ASN A 167 -0.55 16.07 0.48
N GLN A 168 -1.83 16.27 0.14
CA GLN A 168 -2.96 15.81 0.95
C GLN A 168 -2.93 14.29 1.14
N ILE A 169 -2.67 13.53 0.07
CA ILE A 169 -2.51 12.07 0.13
C ILE A 169 -1.34 11.69 1.05
N ALA A 170 -0.19 12.31 0.86
CA ALA A 170 1.01 12.02 1.64
C ALA A 170 0.81 12.31 3.14
N GLU A 171 0.22 13.47 3.47
CA GLU A 171 -0.11 13.84 4.85
C GLU A 171 -1.11 12.86 5.47
N ALA A 172 -2.17 12.49 4.74
CA ALA A 172 -3.18 11.54 5.23
C ALA A 172 -2.56 10.17 5.56
N ILE A 173 -1.71 9.64 4.68
CA ILE A 173 -1.01 8.38 4.93
C ILE A 173 -0.11 8.51 6.16
N ALA A 174 0.65 9.60 6.30
CA ALA A 174 1.52 9.84 7.46
C ALA A 174 0.73 9.89 8.78
N VAL A 175 -0.44 10.55 8.79
CA VAL A 175 -1.34 10.60 9.96
C VAL A 175 -1.86 9.20 10.31
N GLY A 176 -2.31 8.42 9.32
CA GLY A 176 -2.79 7.05 9.52
C GLY A 176 -1.70 6.12 10.10
N ILE A 177 -0.47 6.22 9.58
CA ILE A 177 0.69 5.49 10.11
C ILE A 177 0.98 5.90 11.56
N HIS A 178 0.95 7.21 11.84
CA HIS A 178 1.22 7.72 13.18
C HIS A 178 0.16 7.25 14.22
N GLN A 179 -1.10 7.25 13.85
CA GLN A 179 -2.18 6.71 14.69
C GLN A 179 -1.99 5.22 14.96
N TYR A 180 -1.64 4.44 13.93
CA TYR A 180 -1.34 3.03 14.08
C TYR A 180 -0.15 2.79 15.02
N ALA A 181 0.96 3.50 14.83
CA ALA A 181 2.15 3.38 15.68
C ALA A 181 1.84 3.70 17.15
N LYS A 182 1.08 4.76 17.42
CA LYS A 182 0.63 5.10 18.79
C LYS A 182 -0.22 3.99 19.42
N ARG A 183 -1.16 3.40 18.65
CA ARG A 183 -2.01 2.31 19.14
C ARG A 183 -1.18 1.09 19.50
N VAL A 184 -0.23 0.69 18.64
CA VAL A 184 0.64 -0.46 18.89
C VAL A 184 1.53 -0.24 20.12
N LEU A 185 2.09 0.96 20.29
CA LEU A 185 2.89 1.30 21.48
C LEU A 185 2.05 1.29 22.76
N SER A 186 0.81 1.79 22.71
CA SER A 186 -0.11 1.78 23.86
C SER A 186 -0.56 0.37 24.27
N SER A 187 -0.57 -0.59 23.35
CA SER A 187 -0.97 -1.97 23.64
C SER A 187 0.15 -2.86 24.21
N LYS A 188 1.39 -2.35 24.21
CA LYS A 188 2.59 -3.04 24.76
C LYS A 188 2.93 -2.63 26.19
N ASN A 189 2.26 -1.61 26.71
CA ASN A 189 2.33 -1.14 28.10
C ASN A 189 1.11 -1.63 28.91
#